data_f5e9dd524881b6d9eb306465f53b3f29
#
_entry.id   f5e9dd524881b6d9eb306465f53b3f29
#
_cell.length_a   1.000
_cell.length_b   1.000
_cell.length_c   1.000
_cell.angle_alpha   90.00
_cell.angle_beta   90.00
_cell.angle_gamma   90.00
#
_symmetry.space_group_name_H-M   'P 1'
#
loop_
_entity.id
_entity.type
_entity.pdbx_description
1 polymer ?
#
loop_
_entity_poly.entity_id
_entity_poly.type
_entity_poly.pdbx_seq_one_letter_code
_entity_poly.pdbx_strand_id
1 'polypeptide(L)'
;IHASSPKMKEIDLAGKAEVNLNGLFTAEKLDISVAGSGKINLNDSVLVDRLSTSIAGSSSIKGKALNVGTLHSEVAGSGRYELGGTAQKVSIEIAGKGTIKAYDLKARNVSCEVAGFGIFQVYASQSLNLEAAGLAKLSYKGNPSLSTEGIVMTRKAD
;
A
#
# COMPACT_ATOMS: atom_id res chain seq x y z
N ILE A 1 -7.81 17.37 -9.43
CA ILE A 1 -8.51 16.43 -10.31
C ILE A 1 -9.82 16.03 -9.68
N HIS A 2 -10.91 16.32 -10.36
CA HIS A 2 -12.24 15.89 -9.95
C HIS A 2 -12.61 14.60 -10.65
N ALA A 3 -12.93 13.60 -9.88
CA ALA A 3 -13.37 12.31 -10.41
C ALA A 3 -14.82 12.07 -10.02
N SER A 4 -15.70 12.00 -10.99
CA SER A 4 -17.04 11.50 -10.78
C SER A 4 -17.03 10.00 -11.03
N SER A 5 -17.79 9.24 -10.24
CA SER A 5 -17.69 7.80 -10.08
C SER A 5 -17.76 6.96 -11.37
N PRO A 6 -16.66 6.72 -12.05
CA PRO A 6 -16.59 5.71 -13.08
C PRO A 6 -16.35 4.32 -12.49
N LYS A 7 -16.67 3.30 -13.26
CA LYS A 7 -16.37 1.92 -12.85
C LYS A 7 -14.89 1.65 -12.74
N MET A 8 -14.10 2.30 -13.57
CA MET A 8 -12.64 2.23 -13.56
C MET A 8 -12.06 3.62 -13.58
N LYS A 9 -11.01 3.82 -12.81
CA LYS A 9 -10.28 5.09 -12.79
C LYS A 9 -8.79 4.80 -12.89
N GLU A 10 -8.12 5.50 -13.79
CA GLU A 10 -6.67 5.47 -13.92
C GLU A 10 -6.11 6.86 -13.63
N ILE A 11 -5.04 6.90 -12.86
CA ILE A 11 -4.28 8.11 -12.57
C ILE A 11 -2.83 7.86 -12.94
N ASP A 12 -2.33 8.56 -13.96
CA ASP A 12 -0.96 8.47 -14.41
C ASP A 12 -0.24 9.77 -14.12
N LEU A 13 0.86 9.70 -13.39
CA LEU A 13 1.67 10.84 -13.03
C LEU A 13 3.08 10.67 -13.57
N ALA A 14 3.56 11.65 -14.32
CA ALA A 14 4.92 11.69 -14.85
C ALA A 14 5.60 12.96 -14.41
N GLY A 15 6.84 12.85 -13.91
CA GLY A 15 7.58 13.99 -13.40
C GLY A 15 7.22 14.28 -11.94
N LYS A 16 7.10 15.57 -11.59
CA LYS A 16 6.66 15.97 -10.25
C LYS A 16 5.18 16.28 -10.26
N ALA A 17 4.43 15.58 -9.43
CA ALA A 17 2.99 15.74 -9.37
C ALA A 17 2.47 15.54 -7.96
N GLU A 18 1.38 16.22 -7.65
CA GLU A 18 0.66 16.04 -6.39
C GLU A 18 -0.82 15.88 -6.69
N VAL A 19 -1.40 14.82 -6.14
CA VAL A 19 -2.82 14.52 -6.31
C VAL A 19 -3.48 14.54 -4.94
N ASN A 20 -4.53 15.33 -4.83
CA ASN A 20 -5.36 15.38 -3.64
C ASN A 20 -6.79 14.99 -4.02
N LEU A 21 -7.28 13.90 -3.46
CA LEU A 21 -8.64 13.45 -3.65
C LEU A 21 -9.45 13.80 -2.41
N ASN A 22 -10.42 14.69 -2.59
CA ASN A 22 -11.31 15.14 -1.54
C ASN A 22 -12.73 14.66 -1.83
N GLY A 23 -13.46 14.31 -0.79
CA GLY A 23 -14.80 13.78 -0.90
C GLY A 23 -14.80 12.26 -1.04
N LEU A 24 -15.99 11.68 -0.99
CA LEU A 24 -16.16 10.24 -1.14
C LEU A 24 -15.82 9.82 -2.56
N PHE A 25 -14.86 8.92 -2.70
CA PHE A 25 -14.49 8.34 -3.98
C PHE A 25 -14.95 6.89 -4.03
N THR A 26 -15.73 6.55 -5.04
CA THR A 26 -16.26 5.20 -5.22
C THR A 26 -15.96 4.72 -6.64
N ALA A 27 -15.33 3.56 -6.76
CA ALA A 27 -15.06 2.94 -8.05
C ALA A 27 -14.94 1.43 -7.88
N GLU A 28 -15.01 0.67 -8.95
CA GLU A 28 -14.73 -0.77 -8.90
C GLU A 28 -13.22 -1.00 -8.93
N LYS A 29 -12.50 -0.22 -9.71
CA LYS A 29 -11.07 -0.37 -9.86
C LYS A 29 -10.39 1.01 -9.93
N LEU A 30 -9.32 1.17 -9.18
CA LEU A 30 -8.50 2.37 -9.21
C LEU A 30 -7.05 1.96 -9.47
N ASP A 31 -6.48 2.44 -10.57
CA ASP A 31 -5.09 2.24 -10.92
C ASP A 31 -4.35 3.56 -10.81
N ILE A 32 -3.26 3.57 -10.06
CA ILE A 32 -2.41 4.74 -9.88
C ILE A 32 -1.00 4.39 -10.33
N SER A 33 -0.49 5.11 -11.31
CA SER A 33 0.87 4.92 -11.81
C SER A 33 1.66 6.21 -11.62
N VAL A 34 2.83 6.11 -11.02
CA VAL A 34 3.70 7.26 -10.79
C VAL A 34 5.08 6.97 -11.36
N ALA A 35 5.52 7.83 -12.28
CA ALA A 35 6.87 7.79 -12.82
C ALA A 35 7.54 9.11 -12.49
N GLY A 36 8.60 9.08 -11.68
CA GLY A 36 9.28 10.27 -11.20
C GLY A 36 8.98 10.51 -9.71
N SER A 37 8.62 11.74 -9.36
CA SER A 37 8.28 12.11 -7.98
C SER A 37 6.82 12.46 -7.86
N GLY A 38 6.10 11.77 -6.99
CA GLY A 38 4.68 11.98 -6.84
C GLY A 38 4.23 11.94 -5.39
N LYS A 39 3.16 12.67 -5.11
CA LYS A 39 2.53 12.69 -3.80
C LYS A 39 1.04 12.52 -3.98
N ILE A 40 0.48 11.52 -3.34
CA ILE A 40 -0.94 11.21 -3.48
C ILE A 40 -1.56 11.25 -2.09
N ASN A 41 -2.54 12.13 -1.93
CA ASN A 41 -3.26 12.29 -0.68
C ASN A 41 -4.73 11.92 -0.90
N LEU A 42 -5.17 10.88 -0.21
CA LEU A 42 -6.57 10.46 -0.21
C LEU A 42 -7.17 10.98 1.09
N ASN A 43 -7.72 12.20 1.04
CA ASN A 43 -8.10 12.94 2.24
C ASN A 43 -9.40 12.46 2.86
N ASP A 44 -10.28 11.86 2.05
CA ASP A 44 -11.59 11.38 2.50
C ASP A 44 -11.73 9.89 2.22
N SER A 45 -12.94 9.38 2.39
CA SER A 45 -13.21 7.96 2.22
C SER A 45 -13.03 7.49 0.79
N VAL A 46 -12.31 6.40 0.60
CA VAL A 46 -12.15 5.75 -0.70
C VAL A 46 -12.76 4.36 -0.62
N LEU A 47 -13.75 4.11 -1.45
CA LEU A 47 -14.42 2.82 -1.54
C LEU A 47 -14.17 2.22 -2.91
N VAL A 48 -13.29 1.21 -2.97
CA VAL A 48 -12.89 0.57 -4.22
C VAL A 48 -12.78 -0.93 -4.01
N ASP A 49 -13.14 -1.71 -5.00
CA ASP A 49 -12.96 -3.15 -4.94
C ASP A 49 -11.48 -3.53 -5.14
N ARG A 50 -10.82 -2.87 -6.07
CA ARG A 50 -9.39 -3.10 -6.34
C ARG A 50 -8.65 -1.77 -6.42
N LEU A 51 -7.61 -1.66 -5.63
CA LEU A 51 -6.69 -0.53 -5.69
C LEU A 51 -5.32 -1.05 -6.12
N SER A 52 -4.83 -0.55 -7.23
CA SER A 52 -3.54 -0.94 -7.77
C SER A 52 -2.65 0.29 -7.86
N THR A 53 -1.45 0.21 -7.30
CA THR A 53 -0.48 1.30 -7.37
C THR A 53 0.83 0.80 -7.93
N SER A 54 1.38 1.55 -8.87
CA SER A 54 2.68 1.29 -9.46
C SER A 54 3.54 2.52 -9.33
N ILE A 55 4.70 2.38 -8.73
CA ILE A 55 5.60 3.51 -8.49
C ILE A 55 6.96 3.21 -9.08
N ALA A 56 7.41 4.07 -9.98
CA ALA A 56 8.77 4.05 -10.50
C ALA A 56 9.41 5.40 -10.18
N GLY A 57 10.36 5.41 -9.24
CA GLY A 57 10.98 6.64 -8.76
C GLY A 57 10.72 6.85 -7.28
N SER A 58 10.39 8.07 -6.88
CA SER A 58 10.12 8.41 -5.48
C SER A 58 8.70 8.91 -5.31
N SER A 59 7.93 8.30 -4.43
CA SER A 59 6.60 8.80 -4.17
C SER A 59 6.08 8.47 -2.79
N SER A 60 5.00 9.16 -2.43
CA SER A 60 4.38 9.06 -1.13
C SER A 60 2.86 8.97 -1.29
N ILE A 61 2.25 8.00 -0.65
CA ILE A 61 0.81 7.80 -0.70
C ILE A 61 0.26 7.81 0.71
N LYS A 62 -0.72 8.67 0.96
CA LYS A 62 -1.39 8.78 2.25
C LYS A 62 -2.89 8.57 2.08
N GLY A 63 -3.44 7.62 2.82
CA GLY A 63 -4.88 7.38 2.83
C GLY A 63 -5.33 7.03 4.24
N LYS A 64 -6.30 7.76 4.78
CA LYS A 64 -6.77 7.56 6.16
C LYS A 64 -8.01 6.69 6.27
N ALA A 65 -8.86 6.71 5.26
CA ALA A 65 -10.12 5.98 5.29
C ALA A 65 -10.32 5.20 4.00
N LEU A 66 -9.54 4.14 3.86
CA LEU A 66 -9.63 3.25 2.71
C LEU A 66 -10.55 2.08 3.02
N ASN A 67 -11.41 1.78 2.08
CA ASN A 67 -12.24 0.58 2.14
C ASN A 67 -12.04 -0.17 0.83
N VAL A 68 -11.16 -1.15 0.86
CA VAL A 68 -10.65 -1.79 -0.35
C VAL A 68 -10.79 -3.30 -0.22
N GLY A 69 -11.24 -3.95 -1.27
CA GLY A 69 -11.25 -5.40 -1.33
C GLY A 69 -9.84 -5.96 -1.49
N THR A 70 -9.16 -5.53 -2.55
CA THR A 70 -7.79 -5.97 -2.83
C THR A 70 -6.91 -4.75 -3.07
N LEU A 71 -5.82 -4.67 -2.31
CA LEU A 71 -4.78 -3.64 -2.51
C LEU A 71 -3.53 -4.30 -3.08
N HIS A 72 -3.10 -3.84 -4.25
CA HIS A 72 -1.89 -4.30 -4.88
C HIS A 72 -0.96 -3.11 -5.08
N SER A 73 0.26 -3.20 -4.58
CA SER A 73 1.24 -2.12 -4.67
C SER A 73 2.57 -2.64 -5.20
N GLU A 74 3.09 -1.98 -6.21
CA GLU A 74 4.42 -2.27 -6.76
C GLU A 74 5.27 -1.02 -6.66
N VAL A 75 6.46 -1.16 -6.11
CA VAL A 75 7.41 -0.05 -5.96
C VAL A 75 8.74 -0.44 -6.58
N ALA A 76 9.18 0.34 -7.55
CA ALA A 76 10.53 0.27 -8.09
C ALA A 76 11.21 1.60 -7.80
N GLY A 77 12.13 1.63 -6.84
CA GLY A 77 12.76 2.86 -6.37
C GLY A 77 12.48 3.09 -4.89
N SER A 78 11.96 4.26 -4.53
CA SER A 78 11.62 4.60 -3.15
C SER A 78 10.14 4.93 -3.00
N GLY A 79 9.49 4.26 -2.08
CA GLY A 79 8.07 4.48 -1.83
C GLY A 79 7.76 4.59 -0.35
N ARG A 80 6.78 5.43 -0.02
CA ARG A 80 6.28 5.59 1.33
C ARG A 80 4.76 5.52 1.33
N TYR A 81 4.22 4.63 2.13
CA TYR A 81 2.78 4.47 2.26
C TYR A 81 2.35 4.70 3.70
N GLU A 82 1.31 5.53 3.88
CA GLU A 82 0.62 5.67 5.15
C GLU A 82 -0.84 5.36 4.89
N LEU A 83 -1.31 4.21 5.34
CA LEU A 83 -2.63 3.69 4.99
C LEU A 83 -3.43 3.39 6.25
N GLY A 84 -4.72 3.71 6.19
CA GLY A 84 -5.67 3.39 7.24
C GLY A 84 -7.01 3.00 6.64
N GLY A 85 -7.83 2.28 7.39
CA GLY A 85 -9.15 1.82 6.95
C GLY A 85 -9.27 0.30 7.02
N THR A 86 -9.85 -0.30 5.99
CA THR A 86 -10.02 -1.75 5.92
C THR A 86 -9.68 -2.29 4.54
N ALA A 87 -9.10 -3.50 4.51
CA ALA A 87 -8.83 -4.21 3.28
C ALA A 87 -8.99 -5.72 3.53
N GLN A 88 -9.37 -6.45 2.51
CA GLN A 88 -9.43 -7.90 2.63
C GLN A 88 -8.08 -8.53 2.30
N LYS A 89 -7.50 -8.12 1.21
CA LYS A 89 -6.22 -8.64 0.72
C LYS A 89 -5.27 -7.50 0.41
N VAL A 90 -4.05 -7.59 0.92
CA VAL A 90 -3.00 -6.61 0.63
C VAL A 90 -1.80 -7.35 0.04
N SER A 91 -1.34 -6.92 -1.12
CA SER A 91 -0.18 -7.47 -1.78
C SER A 91 0.78 -6.32 -2.10
N ILE A 92 2.00 -6.42 -1.60
CA ILE A 92 2.99 -5.34 -1.73
C ILE A 92 4.30 -5.94 -2.26
N GLU A 93 4.79 -5.38 -3.35
CA GLU A 93 6.06 -5.77 -3.94
C GLU A 93 6.98 -4.55 -3.97
N ILE A 94 8.19 -4.69 -3.44
CA ILE A 94 9.16 -3.61 -3.38
C ILE A 94 10.48 -4.05 -3.99
N ALA A 95 10.93 -3.33 -5.00
CA ALA A 95 12.26 -3.46 -5.56
C ALA A 95 12.99 -2.15 -5.31
N GLY A 96 13.87 -2.10 -4.30
CA GLY A 96 14.53 -0.88 -3.86
C GLY A 96 14.28 -0.61 -2.39
N LYS A 97 13.80 0.59 -2.06
CA LYS A 97 13.47 0.96 -0.67
C LYS A 97 11.99 1.25 -0.52
N GLY A 98 11.37 0.73 0.52
CA GLY A 98 9.99 1.02 0.80
C GLY A 98 9.72 1.11 2.29
N THR A 99 8.85 2.04 2.67
CA THR A 99 8.35 2.16 4.04
C THR A 99 6.83 2.13 3.98
N ILE A 100 6.24 1.18 4.70
CA ILE A 100 4.80 1.01 4.69
C ILE A 100 4.30 1.08 6.12
N LYS A 101 3.49 2.10 6.39
CA LYS A 101 2.85 2.30 7.68
C LYS A 101 1.36 2.02 7.52
N ALA A 102 0.94 0.87 7.95
CA ALA A 102 -0.42 0.40 7.76
C ALA A 102 -1.01 -0.23 9.03
N TYR A 103 -0.59 0.25 10.20
CA TYR A 103 -1.17 -0.23 11.45
C TYR A 103 -2.66 0.06 11.55
N ASP A 104 -3.10 1.17 10.94
CA ASP A 104 -4.50 1.58 10.97
C ASP A 104 -5.31 0.94 9.84
N LEU A 105 -4.66 0.25 8.92
CA LEU A 105 -5.32 -0.49 7.86
C LEU A 105 -5.54 -1.93 8.31
N LYS A 106 -6.76 -2.25 8.65
CA LYS A 106 -7.12 -3.60 9.09
C LYS A 106 -7.28 -4.51 7.89
N ALA A 107 -6.36 -5.43 7.71
CA ALA A 107 -6.35 -6.37 6.61
C ALA A 107 -6.51 -7.80 7.12
N ARG A 108 -7.12 -8.64 6.32
CA ARG A 108 -7.23 -10.06 6.64
C ARG A 108 -5.98 -10.81 6.22
N ASN A 109 -5.59 -10.66 4.96
CA ASN A 109 -4.44 -11.32 4.40
C ASN A 109 -3.46 -10.29 3.85
N VAL A 110 -2.21 -10.37 4.29
CA VAL A 110 -1.16 -9.48 3.84
C VAL A 110 -0.03 -10.31 3.26
N SER A 111 0.40 -9.96 2.05
CA SER A 111 1.53 -10.60 1.39
C SER A 111 2.51 -9.51 0.96
N CYS A 112 3.76 -9.65 1.36
CA CYS A 112 4.80 -8.66 1.06
C CYS A 112 6.00 -9.36 0.43
N GLU A 113 6.53 -8.79 -0.64
CA GLU A 113 7.75 -9.24 -1.27
C GLU A 113 8.72 -8.05 -1.35
N VAL A 114 9.95 -8.26 -0.94
CA VAL A 114 10.99 -7.22 -0.93
C VAL A 114 12.24 -7.73 -1.63
N ALA A 115 12.69 -6.99 -2.62
CA ALA A 115 14.02 -7.15 -3.19
C ALA A 115 14.78 -5.86 -2.92
N GLY A 116 15.55 -5.82 -1.83
CA GLY A 116 16.25 -4.63 -1.38
C GLY A 116 16.01 -4.39 0.10
N PHE A 117 15.50 -3.21 0.48
CA PHE A 117 15.25 -2.86 1.88
C PHE A 117 13.80 -2.43 2.07
N GLY A 118 13.14 -3.01 3.05
CA GLY A 118 11.75 -2.67 3.34
C GLY A 118 11.48 -2.57 4.83
N ILE A 119 10.62 -1.63 5.21
CA ILE A 119 10.10 -1.48 6.56
C ILE A 119 8.58 -1.58 6.47
N PHE A 120 8.01 -2.56 7.16
CA PHE A 120 6.57 -2.82 7.13
C PHE A 120 5.99 -2.70 8.52
N GLN A 121 4.95 -1.89 8.66
CA GLN A 121 4.14 -1.79 9.86
C GLN A 121 2.70 -2.07 9.44
N VAL A 122 2.24 -3.28 9.69
CA VAL A 122 0.96 -3.75 9.16
C VAL A 122 0.07 -4.35 10.25
N TYR A 123 -1.22 -4.43 9.95
CA TYR A 123 -2.20 -5.14 10.77
C TYR A 123 -2.79 -6.26 9.93
N ALA A 124 -2.70 -7.48 10.39
CA ALA A 124 -3.29 -8.63 9.71
C ALA A 124 -4.06 -9.47 10.71
N SER A 125 -5.24 -9.93 10.31
CA SER A 125 -6.10 -10.71 11.20
C SER A 125 -6.07 -12.21 10.91
N GLN A 126 -5.75 -12.62 9.67
CA GLN A 126 -5.76 -14.03 9.28
C GLN A 126 -4.38 -14.55 8.90
N SER A 127 -3.73 -13.92 7.92
CA SER A 127 -2.42 -14.38 7.47
C SER A 127 -1.51 -13.23 7.09
N LEU A 128 -0.22 -13.43 7.31
CA LEU A 128 0.81 -12.47 6.96
C LEU A 128 2.00 -13.24 6.40
N ASN A 129 2.31 -13.02 5.13
CA ASN A 129 3.45 -13.61 4.44
C ASN A 129 4.43 -12.52 4.06
N LEU A 130 5.70 -12.74 4.33
CA LEU A 130 6.76 -11.83 3.94
C LEU A 130 7.92 -12.61 3.33
N GLU A 131 8.26 -12.30 2.10
CA GLU A 131 9.42 -12.85 1.42
C GLU A 131 10.43 -11.71 1.18
N ALA A 132 11.66 -11.89 1.61
CA ALA A 132 12.69 -10.88 1.47
C ALA A 132 13.93 -11.43 0.80
N ALA A 133 14.26 -10.90 -0.38
CA ALA A 133 15.55 -11.08 -1.02
C ALA A 133 16.38 -9.82 -0.73
N GLY A 134 16.82 -9.67 0.50
CA GLY A 134 17.47 -8.49 1.02
C GLY A 134 17.19 -8.38 2.50
N LEU A 135 16.96 -7.17 3.00
CA LEU A 135 16.72 -6.93 4.43
C LEU A 135 15.32 -6.33 4.62
N ALA A 136 14.54 -6.92 5.50
CA ALA A 136 13.22 -6.40 5.83
C ALA A 136 13.01 -6.30 7.33
N LYS A 137 12.30 -5.25 7.75
CA LYS A 137 11.82 -5.12 9.13
C LYS A 137 10.31 -5.19 9.10
N LEU A 138 9.75 -6.09 9.89
CA LEU A 138 8.32 -6.28 9.96
C LEU A 138 7.84 -6.05 11.38
N SER A 139 6.94 -5.09 11.53
CA SER A 139 6.18 -4.90 12.77
C SER A 139 4.71 -5.13 12.46
N TYR A 140 4.05 -5.94 13.24
CA TYR A 140 2.67 -6.30 12.94
C TYR A 140 1.78 -6.28 14.18
N LYS A 141 0.51 -6.05 13.95
CA LYS A 141 -0.56 -6.12 14.94
C LYS A 141 -1.56 -7.20 14.55
N GLY A 142 -2.30 -7.69 15.51
CA GLY A 142 -3.27 -8.75 15.31
C GLY A 142 -2.68 -10.12 15.61
N ASN A 143 -3.40 -11.17 15.22
CA ASN A 143 -2.98 -12.56 15.44
C ASN A 143 -3.00 -13.34 14.13
N PRO A 144 -2.16 -12.96 13.15
CA PRO A 144 -2.13 -13.68 11.88
C PRO A 144 -1.29 -14.95 11.96
N SER A 145 -1.53 -15.85 11.02
CA SER A 145 -0.57 -16.91 10.73
C SER A 145 0.61 -16.29 10.00
N LEU A 146 1.77 -16.28 10.63
CA LEU A 146 2.94 -15.59 10.12
C LEU A 146 3.87 -16.56 9.38
N SER A 147 4.23 -16.20 8.15
CA SER A 147 5.22 -16.93 7.36
C SER A 147 6.24 -15.92 6.81
N THR A 148 7.52 -16.17 7.07
CA THR A 148 8.58 -15.29 6.60
C THR A 148 9.68 -16.09 5.92
N GLU A 149 10.21 -15.56 4.82
CA GLU A 149 11.37 -16.12 4.12
C GLU A 149 12.41 -15.02 3.92
N GLY A 150 13.68 -15.36 4.10
CA GLY A 150 14.78 -14.44 3.92
C GLY A 150 15.23 -13.80 5.23
N ILE A 151 15.92 -12.66 5.13
CA ILE A 151 16.41 -11.94 6.29
C ILE A 151 15.34 -10.96 6.76
N VAL A 152 14.55 -11.38 7.74
CA VAL A 152 13.42 -10.60 8.22
C VAL A 152 13.53 -10.43 9.74
N MET A 153 13.47 -9.18 10.19
CA MET A 153 13.37 -8.87 11.61
C MET A 153 11.89 -8.64 11.93
N THR A 154 11.32 -9.56 12.71
CA THR A 154 9.89 -9.51 13.05
C THR A 154 9.68 -9.01 14.47
N ARG A 155 8.65 -8.19 14.63
CA ARG A 155 8.26 -7.68 15.95
C ARG A 155 6.74 -7.57 16.01
N LYS A 156 6.17 -8.09 17.06
CA LYS A 156 4.75 -7.90 17.34
C LYS A 156 4.57 -6.58 18.09
N ALA A 157 3.71 -5.71 17.57
CA ALA A 157 3.60 -4.34 18.03
C ALA A 157 2.46 -4.09 19.04
N ASP A 158 1.55 -5.05 19.24
CA ASP A 158 0.44 -4.91 20.20
C ASP A 158 0.57 -5.79 21.45
#